data_692ba890a93d4d47f013f6696fca1b4a
#
_entry.id   692ba890a93d4d47f013f6696fca1b4a
#
_cell.length_a   1.000
_cell.length_b   1.000
_cell.length_c   1.000
_cell.angle_alpha   90.00
_cell.angle_beta   90.00
_cell.angle_gamma   90.00
#
_symmetry.space_group_name_H-M   'P 1'
#
loop_
_entity.id
_entity.type
_entity.pdbx_description
1 polymer ?
#
loop_
_entity_poly.entity_id
_entity_poly.type
_entity_poly.pdbx_seq_one_letter_code
_entity_poly.pdbx_strand_id
1 'polypeptide(L)'
;MHGEKCCGIRLFEYLPAADGGNGTDAGKACCLIKRFWLEHNGETQTDAEARADLCAWTAEGHRFFFILPKDGAELSPVGFAHLGSRGAAADWLEDLFILPEFQGRGIGSEAIRLLESTVKQYSESMYIEAAARNERAIRLYRRLGYDCLNTVTIRKDFEPEKFETLHKETLLGETFDVRRYKR
;
A
#
# COMPACT_ATOMS: atom_id res chain seq x y z
N MET A 1 1.16 25.97 -16.28
CA MET A 1 0.95 24.64 -16.86
C MET A 1 2.23 23.85 -16.65
N HIS A 2 2.33 23.12 -15.53
CA HIS A 2 3.44 22.18 -15.30
C HIS A 2 3.00 20.86 -15.90
N GLY A 3 3.61 20.49 -17.03
CA GLY A 3 3.41 19.22 -17.66
C GLY A 3 3.78 18.09 -16.70
N GLU A 4 2.79 17.31 -16.27
CA GLU A 4 3.02 16.02 -15.65
C GLU A 4 3.80 15.17 -16.66
N LYS A 5 5.09 15.01 -16.41
CA LYS A 5 5.85 13.94 -17.05
C LYS A 5 5.24 12.64 -16.53
N CYS A 6 4.34 12.05 -17.30
CA CYS A 6 3.93 10.67 -17.11
C CYS A 6 5.18 9.79 -17.18
N CYS A 7 5.77 9.48 -16.05
CA CYS A 7 6.68 8.36 -15.94
C CYS A 7 5.81 7.12 -16.10
N GLY A 8 5.70 6.62 -17.34
CA GLY A 8 4.95 5.40 -17.60
C GLY A 8 5.48 4.28 -16.72
N ILE A 9 4.58 3.62 -16.01
CA ILE A 9 4.90 2.43 -15.20
C ILE A 9 4.11 1.24 -15.68
N ARG A 10 4.54 0.06 -15.25
CA ARG A 10 3.81 -1.20 -15.38
C ARG A 10 3.80 -1.93 -14.06
N LEU A 11 2.78 -2.74 -13.85
CA LEU A 11 2.73 -3.70 -12.75
C LEU A 11 3.26 -5.05 -13.25
N PHE A 12 4.04 -5.70 -12.40
CA PHE A 12 4.49 -7.06 -12.60
C PHE A 12 4.14 -7.88 -11.37
N GLU A 13 3.25 -8.84 -11.52
CA GLU A 13 2.84 -9.70 -10.42
C GLU A 13 3.96 -10.67 -10.07
N TYR A 14 4.34 -10.69 -8.80
CA TYR A 14 5.29 -11.63 -8.27
C TYR A 14 4.59 -12.93 -7.93
N LEU A 15 5.01 -14.00 -8.56
CA LEU A 15 4.54 -15.36 -8.29
C LEU A 15 5.67 -16.14 -7.60
N PRO A 16 5.46 -16.67 -6.38
CA PRO A 16 6.44 -17.52 -5.73
C PRO A 16 6.76 -18.74 -6.61
N ALA A 17 8.03 -19.09 -6.77
CA ALA A 17 8.41 -20.31 -7.45
C ALA A 17 7.94 -21.53 -6.65
N ALA A 18 7.39 -22.53 -7.36
CA ALA A 18 6.83 -23.74 -6.74
C ALA A 18 7.87 -24.57 -5.96
N ASP A 19 9.16 -24.39 -6.25
CA ASP A 19 10.29 -25.09 -5.64
C ASP A 19 10.97 -24.31 -4.50
N GLY A 20 10.38 -23.16 -4.10
CA GLY A 20 10.98 -22.31 -3.07
C GLY A 20 12.27 -21.62 -3.52
N GLY A 21 12.54 -21.64 -4.82
CA GLY A 21 13.76 -21.08 -5.41
C GLY A 21 13.90 -19.60 -5.09
N ASN A 22 15.06 -19.24 -4.64
CA ASN A 22 15.49 -17.88 -4.28
C ASN A 22 15.69 -17.07 -5.58
N GLY A 23 14.63 -16.80 -6.32
CA GLY A 23 14.73 -15.95 -7.50
C GLY A 23 15.23 -14.56 -7.09
N THR A 24 15.95 -13.93 -7.98
CA THR A 24 16.39 -12.51 -7.87
C THR A 24 15.24 -11.60 -7.46
N ASP A 25 14.01 -11.94 -7.83
CA ASP A 25 12.81 -11.16 -7.56
C ASP A 25 12.33 -11.27 -6.09
N ALA A 26 12.48 -12.43 -5.44
CA ALA A 26 12.22 -12.55 -3.99
C ALA A 26 13.15 -11.64 -3.18
N GLY A 27 14.43 -11.54 -3.55
CA GLY A 27 15.37 -10.62 -2.92
C GLY A 27 14.95 -9.16 -3.09
N LYS A 28 14.54 -8.77 -4.30
CA LYS A 28 14.02 -7.41 -4.57
C LYS A 28 12.77 -7.11 -3.75
N ALA A 29 11.83 -8.06 -3.66
CA ALA A 29 10.62 -7.90 -2.86
C ALA A 29 10.95 -7.69 -1.38
N CYS A 30 11.80 -8.54 -0.79
CA CYS A 30 12.24 -8.39 0.59
C CYS A 30 12.93 -7.05 0.86
N CYS A 31 13.75 -6.55 -0.07
CA CYS A 31 14.37 -5.23 0.06
C CYS A 31 13.32 -4.11 0.10
N LEU A 32 12.29 -4.17 -0.76
CA LEU A 32 11.20 -3.20 -0.76
C LEU A 32 10.36 -3.27 0.51
N ILE A 33 10.06 -4.47 1.00
CA ILE A 33 9.30 -4.69 2.25
C ILE A 33 10.05 -4.11 3.44
N LYS A 34 11.36 -4.40 3.58
CA LYS A 34 12.19 -3.81 4.64
C LYS A 34 12.21 -2.29 4.58
N ARG A 35 12.29 -1.73 3.37
CA ARG A 35 12.27 -0.28 3.17
C ARG A 35 10.90 0.32 3.51
N PHE A 36 9.81 -0.38 3.20
CA PHE A 36 8.46 0.02 3.55
C PHE A 36 8.28 0.14 5.07
N TRP A 37 8.66 -0.86 5.83
CA TRP A 37 8.52 -0.84 7.30
C TRP A 37 9.37 0.25 7.94
N LEU A 38 10.59 0.45 7.43
CA LEU A 38 11.46 1.52 7.90
C LEU A 38 10.82 2.90 7.67
N GLU A 39 10.29 3.16 6.49
CA GLU A 39 9.69 4.47 6.14
C GLU A 39 8.31 4.67 6.79
N HIS A 40 7.55 3.60 6.97
CA HIS A 40 6.19 3.69 7.50
C HIS A 40 6.14 3.79 9.03
N ASN A 41 6.89 2.96 9.73
CA ASN A 41 6.86 2.84 11.18
C ASN A 41 8.19 3.17 11.87
N GLY A 42 9.29 3.31 11.11
CA GLY A 42 10.65 3.40 11.65
C GLY A 42 11.20 2.05 12.11
N GLU A 43 10.61 0.95 11.65
CA GLU A 43 10.98 -0.42 12.05
C GLU A 43 12.02 -0.99 11.09
N THR A 44 13.06 -1.58 11.67
CA THR A 44 14.08 -2.29 10.89
C THR A 44 13.78 -3.78 10.93
N GLN A 45 13.48 -4.36 9.79
CA GLN A 45 13.25 -5.79 9.65
C GLN A 45 14.52 -6.56 9.29
N THR A 46 14.60 -7.79 9.78
CA THR A 46 15.55 -8.81 9.34
C THR A 46 15.14 -9.40 7.98
N ASP A 47 16.04 -10.12 7.33
CA ASP A 47 15.69 -10.84 6.09
C ASP A 47 14.64 -11.94 6.32
N ALA A 48 14.63 -12.55 7.51
CA ALA A 48 13.65 -13.57 7.86
C ALA A 48 12.23 -12.99 8.01
N GLU A 49 12.10 -11.83 8.66
CA GLU A 49 10.83 -11.12 8.81
C GLU A 49 10.28 -10.65 7.45
N ALA A 50 11.13 -10.05 6.62
CA ALA A 50 10.72 -9.62 5.28
C ALA A 50 10.29 -10.80 4.39
N ARG A 51 10.92 -11.97 4.54
CA ARG A 51 10.49 -13.21 3.84
C ARG A 51 9.16 -13.72 4.37
N ALA A 52 8.93 -13.65 5.67
CA ALA A 52 7.66 -14.04 6.29
C ALA A 52 6.51 -13.16 5.77
N ASP A 53 6.73 -11.83 5.69
CA ASP A 53 5.76 -10.90 5.11
C ASP A 53 5.51 -11.21 3.63
N LEU A 54 6.56 -11.44 2.84
CA LEU A 54 6.41 -11.78 1.43
C LEU A 54 5.59 -13.07 1.26
N CYS A 55 5.87 -14.10 2.07
CA CYS A 55 5.08 -15.33 2.05
C CYS A 55 3.61 -15.08 2.39
N ALA A 56 3.32 -14.26 3.39
CA ALA A 56 1.96 -13.90 3.77
C ALA A 56 1.26 -13.09 2.66
N TRP A 57 1.96 -12.14 2.05
CA TRP A 57 1.44 -11.24 1.01
C TRP A 57 1.35 -11.89 -0.38
N THR A 58 1.77 -13.13 -0.51
CA THR A 58 1.66 -13.96 -1.72
C THR A 58 0.90 -15.27 -1.49
N ALA A 59 0.34 -15.45 -0.29
CA ALA A 59 -0.51 -16.58 0.05
C ALA A 59 -1.86 -16.53 -0.70
N GLU A 60 -2.65 -17.57 -0.61
CA GLU A 60 -3.98 -17.62 -1.20
C GLU A 60 -4.83 -16.41 -0.77
N GLY A 61 -5.50 -15.76 -1.71
CA GLY A 61 -6.25 -14.53 -1.48
C GLY A 61 -5.42 -13.25 -1.48
N HIS A 62 -4.11 -13.34 -1.70
CA HIS A 62 -3.22 -12.19 -1.75
C HIS A 62 -2.45 -12.12 -3.08
N ARG A 63 -2.11 -10.90 -3.52
CA ARG A 63 -1.37 -10.64 -4.74
C ARG A 63 -0.36 -9.53 -4.52
N PHE A 64 0.90 -9.79 -4.81
CA PHE A 64 1.99 -8.83 -4.69
C PHE A 64 2.46 -8.38 -6.07
N PHE A 65 2.54 -7.07 -6.29
CA PHE A 65 2.94 -6.47 -7.55
C PHE A 65 4.16 -5.58 -7.37
N PHE A 66 5.18 -5.81 -8.17
CA PHE A 66 6.21 -4.81 -8.38
C PHE A 66 5.70 -3.65 -9.25
N ILE A 67 6.09 -2.44 -8.91
CA ILE A 67 5.88 -1.24 -9.72
C ILE A 67 7.19 -0.96 -10.46
N LEU A 68 7.17 -1.15 -11.76
CA LEU A 68 8.33 -1.04 -12.64
C LEU A 68 8.19 0.17 -13.56
N PRO A 69 9.27 0.95 -13.83
CA PRO A 69 9.25 1.91 -14.92
C PRO A 69 9.00 1.21 -16.26
N LYS A 70 8.35 1.89 -17.22
CA LYS A 70 8.19 1.35 -18.59
C LYS A 70 9.48 1.42 -19.38
N ASP A 71 10.30 2.43 -19.13
CA ASP A 71 11.53 2.70 -19.86
C ASP A 71 12.75 2.33 -18.99
N GLY A 72 13.69 1.57 -19.56
CA GLY A 72 14.95 1.20 -18.91
C GLY A 72 15.37 -0.24 -19.21
N ALA A 73 16.68 -0.47 -19.43
CA ALA A 73 17.23 -1.78 -19.77
C ALA A 73 17.32 -2.71 -18.55
N GLU A 74 17.40 -2.17 -17.34
CA GLU A 74 17.41 -2.91 -16.07
C GLU A 74 16.29 -2.34 -15.18
N LEU A 75 15.20 -3.08 -15.09
CA LEU A 75 13.98 -2.62 -14.43
C LEU A 75 14.02 -2.96 -12.95
N SER A 76 14.76 -2.16 -12.18
CA SER A 76 14.61 -2.20 -10.72
C SER A 76 13.26 -1.65 -10.33
N PRO A 77 12.50 -2.35 -9.46
CA PRO A 77 11.21 -1.86 -9.03
C PRO A 77 11.36 -0.57 -8.21
N VAL A 78 10.49 0.40 -8.50
CA VAL A 78 10.43 1.68 -7.79
C VAL A 78 9.43 1.67 -6.62
N GLY A 79 8.80 0.53 -6.40
CA GLY A 79 7.83 0.31 -5.34
C GLY A 79 7.11 -1.02 -5.50
N PHE A 80 6.11 -1.22 -4.67
CA PHE A 80 5.22 -2.38 -4.75
C PHE A 80 3.79 -2.00 -4.38
N ALA A 81 2.86 -2.87 -4.72
CA ALA A 81 1.49 -2.88 -4.23
C ALA A 81 1.12 -4.28 -3.77
N HIS A 82 0.32 -4.37 -2.71
CA HIS A 82 -0.20 -5.61 -2.18
C HIS A 82 -1.73 -5.55 -2.14
N LEU A 83 -2.37 -6.47 -2.83
CA LEU A 83 -3.81 -6.70 -2.75
C LEU A 83 -4.08 -7.87 -1.82
N GLY A 84 -5.06 -7.71 -0.93
CA GLY A 84 -5.57 -8.75 -0.04
C GLY A 84 -7.04 -9.05 -0.28
N SER A 85 -7.48 -10.19 0.26
CA SER A 85 -8.88 -10.62 0.29
C SER A 85 -9.41 -10.58 1.72
N ARG A 86 -10.66 -10.20 1.87
CA ARG A 86 -11.40 -10.30 3.14
C ARG A 86 -12.57 -11.29 3.00
N GLY A 87 -12.27 -12.47 2.45
CA GLY A 87 -13.22 -13.57 2.32
C GLY A 87 -13.82 -13.79 0.94
N ALA A 88 -13.38 -13.01 -0.08
CA ALA A 88 -13.82 -13.13 -1.46
C ALA A 88 -12.64 -12.92 -2.43
N ALA A 89 -12.76 -11.96 -3.35
CA ALA A 89 -11.68 -11.63 -4.29
C ALA A 89 -10.55 -10.83 -3.60
N ALA A 90 -9.36 -10.80 -4.22
CA ALA A 90 -8.25 -9.94 -3.80
C ALA A 90 -8.47 -8.52 -4.33
N ASP A 91 -9.37 -7.78 -3.71
CA ASP A 91 -9.85 -6.46 -4.13
C ASP A 91 -9.59 -5.33 -3.10
N TRP A 92 -8.85 -5.65 -2.02
CA TRP A 92 -8.41 -4.68 -1.03
C TRP A 92 -6.97 -4.27 -1.31
N LEU A 93 -6.72 -2.98 -1.56
CA LEU A 93 -5.36 -2.43 -1.56
C LEU A 93 -4.92 -2.26 -0.10
N GLU A 94 -4.17 -3.24 0.38
CA GLU A 94 -3.65 -3.27 1.75
C GLU A 94 -2.42 -2.37 1.88
N ASP A 95 -1.47 -2.50 0.92
CA ASP A 95 -0.24 -1.74 0.93
C ASP A 95 0.09 -1.17 -0.45
N LEU A 96 0.54 0.07 -0.46
CA LEU A 96 1.12 0.74 -1.62
C LEU A 96 2.35 1.51 -1.19
N PHE A 97 3.49 1.11 -1.67
CA PHE A 97 4.76 1.76 -1.38
C PHE A 97 5.49 2.19 -2.64
N ILE A 98 5.88 3.45 -2.65
CA ILE A 98 6.78 4.02 -3.65
C ILE A 98 8.04 4.48 -2.92
N LEU A 99 9.21 4.08 -3.38
CA LEU A 99 10.48 4.50 -2.84
C LEU A 99 10.53 6.04 -2.76
N PRO A 100 11.04 6.62 -1.65
CA PRO A 100 11.00 8.07 -1.39
C PRO A 100 11.52 8.90 -2.55
N GLU A 101 12.61 8.45 -3.19
CA GLU A 101 13.25 9.11 -4.33
C GLU A 101 12.39 9.16 -5.60
N PHE A 102 11.33 8.36 -5.67
CA PHE A 102 10.37 8.29 -6.78
C PHE A 102 9.00 8.89 -6.44
N GLN A 103 8.78 9.33 -5.20
CA GLN A 103 7.52 9.95 -4.79
C GLN A 103 7.31 11.33 -5.44
N GLY A 104 6.06 11.81 -5.41
CA GLY A 104 5.70 13.12 -5.97
C GLY A 104 5.66 13.20 -7.50
N ARG A 105 5.84 12.08 -8.21
CA ARG A 105 5.88 11.99 -9.67
C ARG A 105 4.64 11.36 -10.29
N GLY A 106 3.55 11.20 -9.54
CA GLY A 106 2.31 10.58 -10.02
C GLY A 106 2.30 9.04 -10.04
N ILE A 107 3.44 8.38 -9.73
CA ILE A 107 3.60 6.92 -9.81
C ILE A 107 2.55 6.18 -8.97
N GLY A 108 2.30 6.60 -7.74
CA GLY A 108 1.28 5.97 -6.89
C GLY A 108 -0.13 6.05 -7.47
N SER A 109 -0.50 7.20 -8.07
CA SER A 109 -1.78 7.37 -8.74
C SER A 109 -1.93 6.46 -9.96
N GLU A 110 -0.86 6.33 -10.74
CA GLU A 110 -0.86 5.46 -11.92
C GLU A 110 -0.91 3.98 -11.52
N ALA A 111 -0.17 3.59 -10.45
CA ALA A 111 -0.22 2.23 -9.92
C ALA A 111 -1.64 1.86 -9.48
N ILE A 112 -2.34 2.75 -8.77
CA ILE A 112 -3.73 2.52 -8.38
C ILE A 112 -4.62 2.32 -9.60
N ARG A 113 -4.55 3.16 -10.64
CA ARG A 113 -5.35 2.99 -11.87
C ARG A 113 -5.10 1.66 -12.58
N LEU A 114 -3.85 1.20 -12.59
CA LEU A 114 -3.52 -0.11 -13.15
C LEU A 114 -4.10 -1.26 -12.31
N LEU A 115 -4.06 -1.14 -10.98
CA LEU A 115 -4.70 -2.09 -10.07
C LEU A 115 -6.22 -2.10 -10.25
N GLU A 116 -6.86 -0.92 -10.34
CA GLU A 116 -8.29 -0.78 -10.64
C GLU A 116 -8.66 -1.52 -11.93
N SER A 117 -7.84 -1.36 -12.98
CA SER A 117 -8.06 -2.06 -14.25
C SER A 117 -7.95 -3.58 -14.12
N THR A 118 -7.11 -4.06 -13.21
CA THR A 118 -6.95 -5.49 -12.90
C THR A 118 -8.11 -6.00 -12.07
N VAL A 119 -8.45 -5.31 -10.96
CA VAL A 119 -9.51 -5.70 -10.03
C VAL A 119 -10.89 -5.68 -10.70
N LYS A 120 -11.14 -4.72 -11.57
CA LYS A 120 -12.39 -4.59 -12.32
C LYS A 120 -12.74 -5.82 -13.18
N GLN A 121 -11.78 -6.69 -13.46
CA GLN A 121 -12.02 -7.90 -14.23
C GLN A 121 -12.75 -8.98 -13.43
N TYR A 122 -12.73 -8.90 -12.10
CA TYR A 122 -13.27 -9.94 -11.22
C TYR A 122 -13.99 -9.42 -9.96
N SER A 123 -13.99 -8.11 -9.70
CA SER A 123 -14.73 -7.49 -8.61
C SER A 123 -15.43 -6.21 -9.08
N GLU A 124 -16.57 -5.92 -8.47
CA GLU A 124 -17.35 -4.70 -8.75
C GLU A 124 -16.80 -3.47 -8.04
N SER A 125 -15.92 -3.67 -7.04
CA SER A 125 -15.36 -2.63 -6.22
C SER A 125 -13.89 -2.91 -5.89
N MET A 126 -13.13 -1.86 -5.67
CA MET A 126 -11.81 -1.93 -5.06
C MET A 126 -11.81 -1.11 -3.79
N TYR A 127 -11.31 -1.70 -2.72
CA TYR A 127 -11.31 -1.12 -1.39
C TYR A 127 -9.92 -0.65 -1.00
N ILE A 128 -9.84 0.44 -0.23
CA ILE A 128 -8.59 0.95 0.33
C ILE A 128 -8.84 1.29 1.80
N GLU A 129 -7.97 0.81 2.68
CA GLU A 129 -7.95 1.23 4.08
C GLU A 129 -6.83 2.25 4.30
N ALA A 130 -7.16 3.34 4.97
CA ALA A 130 -6.21 4.39 5.30
C ALA A 130 -6.33 4.80 6.75
N ALA A 131 -5.20 4.95 7.43
CA ALA A 131 -5.21 5.52 8.77
C ALA A 131 -5.77 6.95 8.73
N ALA A 132 -6.68 7.30 9.64
CA ALA A 132 -7.31 8.63 9.71
C ALA A 132 -6.29 9.79 9.76
N ARG A 133 -5.11 9.55 10.35
CA ARG A 133 -4.00 10.51 10.39
C ARG A 133 -3.30 10.72 9.03
N ASN A 134 -3.54 9.84 8.04
CA ASN A 134 -2.91 9.91 6.72
C ASN A 134 -3.78 10.71 5.73
N GLU A 135 -4.04 11.97 6.08
CA GLU A 135 -4.84 12.87 5.27
C GLU A 135 -4.33 13.01 3.81
N ARG A 136 -3.01 12.89 3.61
CA ARG A 136 -2.42 12.97 2.26
C ARG A 136 -2.92 11.81 1.39
N ALA A 137 -2.93 10.60 1.92
CA ALA A 137 -3.44 9.42 1.22
C ALA A 137 -4.96 9.52 1.00
N ILE A 138 -5.72 9.93 2.03
CA ILE A 138 -7.17 10.13 1.91
C ILE A 138 -7.49 11.13 0.81
N ARG A 139 -6.79 12.29 0.76
CA ARG A 139 -6.96 13.26 -0.33
C ARG A 139 -6.58 12.71 -1.70
N LEU A 140 -5.57 11.83 -1.77
CA LEU A 140 -5.22 11.15 -3.02
C LEU A 140 -6.35 10.24 -3.49
N TYR A 141 -6.87 9.39 -2.63
CA TYR A 141 -7.95 8.46 -2.96
C TYR A 141 -9.22 9.19 -3.38
N ARG A 142 -9.58 10.27 -2.68
CA ARG A 142 -10.70 11.14 -3.10
C ARG A 142 -10.53 11.68 -4.53
N ARG A 143 -9.33 12.13 -4.91
CA ARG A 143 -9.06 12.61 -6.27
C ARG A 143 -9.11 11.50 -7.32
N LEU A 144 -8.87 10.25 -6.92
CA LEU A 144 -8.98 9.08 -7.79
C LEU A 144 -10.41 8.52 -7.91
N GLY A 145 -11.36 9.08 -7.16
CA GLY A 145 -12.77 8.71 -7.24
C GLY A 145 -13.25 7.75 -6.14
N TYR A 146 -12.43 7.48 -5.12
CA TYR A 146 -12.86 6.73 -3.93
C TYR A 146 -13.73 7.64 -3.06
N ASP A 147 -15.04 7.63 -3.25
CA ASP A 147 -15.99 8.56 -2.65
C ASP A 147 -17.02 7.87 -1.73
N CYS A 148 -17.01 6.55 -1.66
CA CYS A 148 -17.88 5.77 -0.79
C CYS A 148 -17.16 5.36 0.49
N LEU A 149 -17.76 5.68 1.64
CA LEU A 149 -17.34 5.12 2.93
C LEU A 149 -17.99 3.75 3.10
N ASN A 150 -17.18 2.69 3.17
CA ASN A 150 -17.68 1.33 3.35
C ASN A 150 -17.68 0.91 4.82
N THR A 151 -16.54 1.04 5.49
CA THR A 151 -16.37 0.67 6.89
C THR A 151 -15.68 1.79 7.67
N VAL A 152 -15.94 1.83 8.97
CA VAL A 152 -15.29 2.75 9.90
C VAL A 152 -14.68 1.94 11.03
N THR A 153 -13.38 2.09 11.25
CA THR A 153 -12.69 1.46 12.37
C THR A 153 -12.60 2.44 13.54
N ILE A 154 -13.21 2.06 14.67
CA ILE A 154 -13.16 2.82 15.91
C ILE A 154 -12.40 2.00 16.93
N ARG A 155 -11.44 2.63 17.64
CA ARG A 155 -10.65 1.97 18.67
C ARG A 155 -10.83 2.65 20.04
N LYS A 156 -10.63 1.89 21.10
CA LYS A 156 -10.51 2.39 22.46
C LYS A 156 -9.07 2.19 22.95
N ASP A 157 -8.40 3.28 23.32
CA ASP A 157 -7.05 3.21 23.87
C ASP A 157 -7.15 2.88 25.38
N PHE A 158 -6.56 1.77 25.83
CA PHE A 158 -6.54 1.38 27.24
C PHE A 158 -5.40 2.04 28.02
N GLU A 159 -4.38 2.53 27.32
CA GLU A 159 -3.24 3.28 27.86
C GLU A 159 -3.13 4.63 27.10
N PRO A 160 -4.06 5.56 27.32
CA PRO A 160 -4.18 6.79 26.54
C PRO A 160 -2.93 7.69 26.67
N GLU A 161 -2.16 7.54 27.72
CA GLU A 161 -0.89 8.29 27.93
C GLU A 161 0.18 7.95 26.91
N LYS A 162 0.09 6.79 26.24
CA LYS A 162 1.01 6.39 25.15
C LYS A 162 0.72 7.08 23.82
N PHE A 163 -0.39 7.81 23.75
CA PHE A 163 -0.84 8.44 22.51
C PHE A 163 -0.89 9.96 22.67
N GLU A 164 -0.76 10.65 21.54
CA GLU A 164 -1.03 12.09 21.44
C GLU A 164 -2.15 12.33 20.42
N THR A 165 -3.07 13.24 20.77
CA THR A 165 -4.13 13.67 19.86
C THR A 165 -3.55 14.68 18.86
N LEU A 166 -3.70 14.40 17.56
CA LEU A 166 -3.29 15.29 16.48
C LEU A 166 -4.36 16.34 16.20
N HIS A 167 -5.59 15.88 16.04
CA HIS A 167 -6.76 16.73 15.78
C HIS A 167 -8.04 15.94 16.09
N LYS A 168 -9.19 16.60 15.91
CA LYS A 168 -10.52 15.98 16.01
C LYS A 168 -11.18 15.93 14.65
N GLU A 169 -11.91 14.84 14.38
CA GLU A 169 -12.73 14.66 13.19
C GLU A 169 -14.18 14.39 13.56
N THR A 170 -15.10 14.95 12.77
CA THR A 170 -16.52 14.68 12.93
C THR A 170 -16.97 13.74 11.81
N LEU A 171 -17.46 12.57 12.20
CA LEU A 171 -17.96 11.56 11.30
C LEU A 171 -19.33 11.06 11.78
N LEU A 172 -20.32 11.04 10.91
CA LEU A 172 -21.69 10.58 11.20
C LEU A 172 -22.34 11.31 12.41
N GLY A 173 -21.98 12.58 12.63
CA GLY A 173 -22.49 13.39 13.74
C GLY A 173 -21.72 13.26 15.04
N GLU A 174 -20.76 12.33 15.13
CA GLU A 174 -19.93 12.08 16.30
C GLU A 174 -18.52 12.63 16.12
N THR A 175 -17.90 13.10 17.20
CA THR A 175 -16.54 13.65 17.17
C THR A 175 -15.54 12.66 17.76
N PHE A 176 -14.50 12.34 17.00
CA PHE A 176 -13.45 11.42 17.38
C PHE A 176 -12.10 12.10 17.44
N ASP A 177 -11.24 11.67 18.38
CA ASP A 177 -9.84 12.07 18.40
C ASP A 177 -9.05 11.24 17.37
N VAL A 178 -8.32 11.91 16.49
CA VAL A 178 -7.29 11.28 15.65
C VAL A 178 -5.97 11.29 16.40
N ARG A 179 -5.46 10.12 16.74
CA ARG A 179 -4.28 9.96 17.60
C ARG A 179 -3.17 9.19 16.91
N ARG A 180 -1.94 9.47 17.33
CA ARG A 180 -0.76 8.64 17.01
C ARG A 180 -0.05 8.21 18.29
N TYR A 181 0.76 7.15 18.17
CA TYR A 181 1.65 6.73 19.25
C TYR A 181 2.73 7.80 19.48
N LYS A 182 3.03 8.12 20.73
CA LYS A 182 4.14 9.01 21.09
C LYS A 182 5.46 8.34 20.72
N ARG A 183 6.31 9.05 20.00
CA ARG A 183 7.67 8.60 19.66
C ARG A 183 8.64 8.94 20.78
#